data_3a557a68075ecac024858198037d31f8
#
_entry.id   3a557a68075ecac024858198037d31f8
#
_cell.length_a   1.000
_cell.length_b   1.000
_cell.length_c   1.000
_cell.angle_alpha   90.00
_cell.angle_beta   90.00
_cell.angle_gamma   90.00
#
_symmetry.space_group_name_H-M   'P 1'
#
loop_
_entity.id
_entity.type
_entity.pdbx_description
1 polymer ?
#
loop_
_entity_poly.entity_id
_entity_poly.type
_entity_poly.pdbx_seq_one_letter_code
_entity_poly.pdbx_strand_id
1 'polypeptide(L)'
;MTTAVTPSKAGGSEERSAVAAAGRAVTKAYGSGETRVLALDSVDVDIARGRFTAIMGPSGSGKSTLMHCLAGLDTVTEGQIWIGDTEITGLKDKKLTQLRRDKIGFIFQSFNLLPTLNAAENITLPMDIAGRKVDRDWLDRVVETVGLGDRLGHRPTQLSGGQQQRVAVARALAARPEIIFGDEPTGNLDSRAGAEVLGFLRTSVDELGQTIVMVTHDPVAASYADRVLYLADGRIVDEMASPTAESVLERMLRFSGDDSRTVGSFDGRGRTS
;
A
#
# COMPACT_ATOMS: atom_id res chain seq x y z
N MET A 1 -38.15 37.97 -13.63
CA MET A 1 -38.24 36.74 -12.79
C MET A 1 -37.12 35.82 -13.19
N THR A 2 -36.03 35.88 -12.43
CA THR A 2 -34.83 35.09 -12.73
C THR A 2 -34.82 33.91 -11.74
N THR A 3 -35.01 32.69 -12.27
CA THR A 3 -35.00 31.48 -11.48
C THR A 3 -33.56 31.09 -11.21
N ALA A 4 -33.15 31.14 -9.94
CA ALA A 4 -31.87 30.62 -9.46
C ALA A 4 -31.87 29.09 -9.48
N VAL A 5 -30.95 28.50 -10.23
CA VAL A 5 -30.68 27.05 -10.23
C VAL A 5 -29.75 26.74 -9.06
N THR A 6 -30.27 26.01 -8.08
CA THR A 6 -29.49 25.51 -6.94
C THR A 6 -28.68 24.29 -7.41
N PRO A 7 -27.34 24.18 -7.17
CA PRO A 7 -26.58 23.00 -7.55
C PRO A 7 -26.93 21.83 -6.62
N SER A 8 -27.24 20.70 -7.24
CA SER A 8 -27.59 19.42 -6.60
C SER A 8 -26.41 18.86 -5.79
N LYS A 9 -26.64 18.62 -4.48
CA LYS A 9 -25.69 18.00 -3.53
C LYS A 9 -25.66 16.47 -3.56
N ALA A 10 -26.18 15.82 -4.59
CA ALA A 10 -26.40 14.37 -4.62
C ALA A 10 -25.22 13.53 -5.16
N GLY A 11 -24.19 14.10 -5.78
CA GLY A 11 -23.05 13.35 -6.36
C GLY A 11 -21.97 12.91 -5.36
N GLY A 12 -21.91 13.51 -4.17
CA GLY A 12 -20.77 13.33 -3.28
C GLY A 12 -20.77 12.07 -2.39
N SER A 13 -21.88 11.37 -2.24
CA SER A 13 -21.97 10.21 -1.35
C SER A 13 -21.74 8.87 -2.07
N GLU A 14 -22.16 8.73 -3.30
CA GLU A 14 -21.93 7.52 -4.11
C GLU A 14 -20.48 7.42 -4.58
N GLU A 15 -19.85 8.54 -4.97
CA GLU A 15 -18.43 8.58 -5.32
C GLU A 15 -17.53 8.23 -4.13
N ARG A 16 -17.83 8.68 -2.91
CA ARG A 16 -17.08 8.31 -1.71
C ARG A 16 -17.22 6.84 -1.32
N SER A 17 -18.34 6.20 -1.61
CA SER A 17 -18.55 4.77 -1.39
C SER A 17 -17.63 3.90 -2.25
N ALA A 18 -17.17 4.39 -3.39
CA ALA A 18 -16.29 3.69 -4.32
C ALA A 18 -14.79 3.79 -3.93
N VAL A 19 -14.42 4.66 -2.98
CA VAL A 19 -13.03 4.94 -2.59
C VAL A 19 -12.75 4.35 -1.21
N ALA A 20 -11.67 3.58 -1.08
CA ALA A 20 -11.24 2.98 0.19
C ALA A 20 -10.26 3.88 0.97
N ALA A 21 -9.44 4.64 0.26
CA ALA A 21 -8.56 5.64 0.85
C ALA A 21 -8.36 6.80 -0.14
N ALA A 22 -8.23 8.01 0.36
CA ALA A 22 -7.96 9.20 -0.47
C ALA A 22 -6.94 10.12 0.19
N GLY A 23 -6.12 10.77 -0.64
CA GLY A 23 -5.26 11.89 -0.26
C GLY A 23 -5.60 13.13 -1.10
N ARG A 24 -5.53 14.32 -0.51
CA ARG A 24 -5.72 15.59 -1.21
C ARG A 24 -4.64 16.56 -0.80
N ALA A 25 -3.92 17.07 -1.79
CA ALA A 25 -2.78 17.99 -1.63
C ALA A 25 -1.78 17.50 -0.57
N VAL A 26 -1.54 16.17 -0.53
CA VAL A 26 -0.72 15.54 0.50
C VAL A 26 0.73 15.97 0.33
N THR A 27 1.23 16.68 1.32
CA THR A 27 2.62 17.15 1.38
C THR A 27 3.29 16.59 2.64
N LYS A 28 4.48 16.02 2.46
CA LYS A 28 5.29 15.51 3.57
C LYS A 28 6.72 16.02 3.44
N ALA A 29 7.15 16.76 4.45
CA ALA A 29 8.54 17.18 4.58
C ALA A 29 9.15 16.61 5.86
N TYR A 30 10.41 16.17 5.77
CA TYR A 30 11.24 15.76 6.89
C TYR A 30 12.34 16.78 7.13
N GLY A 31 12.82 16.89 8.36
CA GLY A 31 13.85 17.85 8.73
C GLY A 31 13.33 19.29 8.83
N SER A 32 14.25 20.25 9.01
CA SER A 32 13.96 21.68 9.13
C SER A 32 15.10 22.53 8.56
N GLY A 33 14.80 23.77 8.13
CA GLY A 33 15.79 24.65 7.55
C GLY A 33 16.48 24.06 6.32
N GLU A 34 17.81 24.09 6.30
CA GLU A 34 18.62 23.61 5.16
C GLU A 34 18.59 22.08 4.98
N THR A 35 18.18 21.31 6.01
CA THR A 35 18.06 19.85 5.95
C THR A 35 16.66 19.39 5.56
N ARG A 36 15.76 20.29 5.18
CA ARG A 36 14.39 19.96 4.79
C ARG A 36 14.38 19.16 3.49
N VAL A 37 13.84 17.94 3.56
CA VAL A 37 13.60 17.08 2.40
C VAL A 37 12.10 16.95 2.17
N LEU A 38 11.65 17.32 0.97
CA LEU A 38 10.26 17.18 0.56
C LEU A 38 10.06 15.76 -0.01
N ALA A 39 9.44 14.89 0.77
CA ALA A 39 9.21 13.50 0.38
C ALA A 39 7.90 13.31 -0.41
N LEU A 40 6.89 14.16 -0.17
CA LEU A 40 5.66 14.25 -0.96
C LEU A 40 5.35 15.71 -1.22
N ASP A 41 4.93 16.02 -2.44
CA ASP A 41 4.68 17.38 -2.91
C ASP A 41 3.29 17.49 -3.54
N SER A 42 2.30 17.88 -2.72
CA SER A 42 0.92 18.13 -3.13
C SER A 42 0.26 16.97 -3.90
N VAL A 43 0.37 15.75 -3.38
CA VAL A 43 -0.15 14.53 -4.02
C VAL A 43 -1.66 14.42 -3.83
N ASP A 44 -2.38 14.27 -4.94
CA ASP A 44 -3.79 13.85 -4.98
C ASP A 44 -3.86 12.39 -5.41
N VAL A 45 -4.63 11.57 -4.66
CA VAL A 45 -4.78 10.14 -4.96
C VAL A 45 -6.10 9.61 -4.44
N ASP A 46 -6.74 8.74 -5.23
CA ASP A 46 -7.89 7.93 -4.85
C ASP A 46 -7.53 6.45 -5.00
N ILE A 47 -7.77 5.66 -3.96
CA ILE A 47 -7.64 4.21 -3.96
C ILE A 47 -9.03 3.61 -4.09
N ALA A 48 -9.32 3.02 -5.23
CA ALA A 48 -10.60 2.43 -5.52
C ALA A 48 -10.86 1.20 -4.63
N ARG A 49 -12.08 1.09 -4.11
CA ARG A 49 -12.51 -0.03 -3.26
C ARG A 49 -12.59 -1.33 -4.08
N GLY A 50 -12.16 -2.46 -3.49
CA GLY A 50 -12.17 -3.76 -4.14
C GLY A 50 -11.21 -3.87 -5.33
N ARG A 51 -10.13 -3.07 -5.32
CA ARG A 51 -9.10 -3.06 -6.36
C ARG A 51 -7.72 -3.22 -5.78
N PHE A 52 -6.82 -3.74 -6.61
CA PHE A 52 -5.41 -3.86 -6.31
C PHE A 52 -4.65 -2.71 -6.99
N THR A 53 -4.06 -1.81 -6.20
CA THR A 53 -3.24 -0.70 -6.69
C THR A 53 -1.77 -0.94 -6.33
N ALA A 54 -0.86 -0.88 -7.30
CA ALA A 54 0.58 -0.86 -7.05
C ALA A 54 1.10 0.59 -7.08
N ILE A 55 2.08 0.91 -6.24
CA ILE A 55 2.82 2.16 -6.23
C ILE A 55 4.26 1.84 -6.58
N MET A 56 4.76 2.41 -7.67
CA MET A 56 6.10 2.20 -8.20
C MET A 56 6.86 3.51 -8.36
N GLY A 57 8.16 3.42 -8.60
CA GLY A 57 9.04 4.57 -8.84
C GLY A 57 10.45 4.33 -8.33
N PRO A 58 11.40 5.23 -8.61
CA PRO A 58 12.79 5.13 -8.16
C PRO A 58 12.92 5.06 -6.63
N SER A 59 14.09 4.63 -6.16
CA SER A 59 14.42 4.72 -4.73
C SER A 59 14.39 6.19 -4.28
N GLY A 60 13.80 6.45 -3.10
CA GLY A 60 13.69 7.82 -2.58
C GLY A 60 12.54 8.66 -3.17
N SER A 61 11.75 8.16 -4.14
CA SER A 61 10.67 8.93 -4.76
C SER A 61 9.46 9.23 -3.85
N GLY A 62 9.41 8.69 -2.62
CA GLY A 62 8.33 8.93 -1.66
C GLY A 62 7.27 7.83 -1.56
N LYS A 63 7.43 6.66 -2.21
CA LYS A 63 6.44 5.56 -2.24
C LYS A 63 6.01 5.07 -0.85
N SER A 64 6.97 4.64 -0.04
CA SER A 64 6.68 4.18 1.33
C SER A 64 6.15 5.32 2.19
N THR A 65 6.61 6.56 1.97
CA THR A 65 6.07 7.74 2.64
C THR A 65 4.60 7.96 2.30
N LEU A 66 4.22 7.89 1.01
CA LEU A 66 2.83 8.02 0.59
C LEU A 66 1.96 6.94 1.22
N MET A 67 2.41 5.68 1.15
CA MET A 67 1.70 4.55 1.75
C MET A 67 1.57 4.72 3.28
N HIS A 68 2.64 5.12 3.98
CA HIS A 68 2.61 5.33 5.43
C HIS A 68 1.67 6.48 5.82
N CYS A 69 1.63 7.57 5.04
CA CYS A 69 0.69 8.66 5.27
C CYS A 69 -0.76 8.18 5.06
N LEU A 70 -1.05 7.49 3.94
CA LEU A 70 -2.38 6.93 3.66
C LEU A 70 -2.83 5.94 4.75
N ALA A 71 -1.90 5.17 5.31
CA ALA A 71 -2.16 4.21 6.38
C ALA A 71 -2.20 4.83 7.78
N GLY A 72 -1.98 6.13 7.90
CA GLY A 72 -1.89 6.83 9.18
C GLY A 72 -0.75 6.35 10.06
N LEU A 73 0.32 5.77 9.49
CA LEU A 73 1.56 5.42 10.20
C LEU A 73 2.48 6.62 10.32
N ASP A 74 2.35 7.59 9.43
CA ASP A 74 3.05 8.88 9.48
C ASP A 74 2.07 10.02 9.29
N THR A 75 2.42 11.21 9.79
CA THR A 75 1.60 12.41 9.69
C THR A 75 1.98 13.21 8.45
N VAL A 76 1.00 13.84 7.80
CA VAL A 76 1.25 14.79 6.72
C VAL A 76 1.71 16.13 7.28
N THR A 77 2.51 16.87 6.50
CA THR A 77 2.86 18.25 6.80
C THR A 77 1.71 19.18 6.40
N GLU A 78 1.10 18.92 5.23
CA GLU A 78 -0.05 19.64 4.69
C GLU A 78 -0.95 18.67 3.93
N GLY A 79 -2.19 19.08 3.67
CA GLY A 79 -3.18 18.25 2.97
C GLY A 79 -4.01 17.40 3.90
N GLN A 80 -4.80 16.52 3.31
CA GLN A 80 -5.80 15.72 4.04
C GLN A 80 -5.80 14.27 3.54
N ILE A 81 -6.11 13.34 4.44
CA ILE A 81 -6.20 11.89 4.14
C ILE A 81 -7.48 11.33 4.73
N TRP A 82 -8.11 10.43 3.98
CA TRP A 82 -9.31 9.69 4.38
C TRP A 82 -9.11 8.18 4.24
N ILE A 83 -9.72 7.44 5.16
CA ILE A 83 -9.96 5.99 5.04
C ILE A 83 -11.48 5.79 5.05
N GLY A 84 -12.02 5.34 3.92
CA GLY A 84 -13.45 5.40 3.66
C GLY A 84 -13.98 6.83 3.83
N ASP A 85 -15.02 6.99 4.65
CA ASP A 85 -15.61 8.30 4.95
C ASP A 85 -14.95 9.02 6.14
N THR A 86 -13.89 8.45 6.72
CA THR A 86 -13.25 8.99 7.91
C THR A 86 -12.00 9.78 7.54
N GLU A 87 -11.99 11.09 7.76
CA GLU A 87 -10.76 11.88 7.69
C GLU A 87 -9.84 11.49 8.87
N ILE A 88 -8.59 11.11 8.53
CA ILE A 88 -7.62 10.69 9.54
C ILE A 88 -6.60 11.78 9.89
N THR A 89 -6.52 12.83 9.08
CA THR A 89 -5.64 13.98 9.32
C THR A 89 -6.04 14.69 10.61
N GLY A 90 -5.09 14.88 11.51
CA GLY A 90 -5.36 15.54 12.79
C GLY A 90 -6.09 14.70 13.84
N LEU A 91 -6.34 13.40 13.58
CA LEU A 91 -6.84 12.51 14.61
C LEU A 91 -5.81 12.34 15.74
N LYS A 92 -6.28 12.33 16.99
CA LYS A 92 -5.42 11.99 18.14
C LYS A 92 -4.97 10.53 18.06
N ASP A 93 -3.76 10.24 18.54
CA ASP A 93 -3.13 8.92 18.48
C ASP A 93 -4.04 7.76 18.91
N LYS A 94 -4.83 7.94 19.97
CA LYS A 94 -5.77 6.92 20.44
C LYS A 94 -6.82 6.56 19.39
N LYS A 95 -7.39 7.57 18.71
CA LYS A 95 -8.39 7.37 17.65
C LYS A 95 -7.77 6.76 16.40
N LEU A 96 -6.57 7.25 16.02
CA LEU A 96 -5.82 6.74 14.89
C LEU A 96 -5.41 5.26 15.10
N THR A 97 -4.96 4.91 16.30
CA THR A 97 -4.64 3.52 16.66
C THR A 97 -5.88 2.61 16.58
N GLN A 98 -7.03 3.10 17.04
CA GLN A 98 -8.28 2.36 16.93
C GLN A 98 -8.70 2.17 15.47
N LEU A 99 -8.62 3.22 14.67
CA LEU A 99 -8.94 3.15 13.23
C LEU A 99 -8.03 2.16 12.50
N ARG A 100 -6.70 2.23 12.72
CA ARG A 100 -5.76 1.27 12.13
C ARG A 100 -6.10 -0.17 12.48
N ARG A 101 -6.36 -0.44 13.76
CA ARG A 101 -6.73 -1.76 14.23
C ARG A 101 -8.02 -2.29 13.58
N ASP A 102 -9.00 -1.41 13.35
CA ASP A 102 -10.33 -1.80 12.91
C ASP A 102 -10.50 -1.80 11.39
N LYS A 103 -9.73 -0.98 10.66
CA LYS A 103 -9.94 -0.72 9.23
C LYS A 103 -8.75 -1.03 8.33
N ILE A 104 -7.54 -1.22 8.87
CA ILE A 104 -6.32 -1.32 8.07
C ILE A 104 -5.60 -2.63 8.38
N GLY A 105 -5.23 -3.36 7.31
CA GLY A 105 -4.31 -4.47 7.35
C GLY A 105 -2.92 -4.05 6.89
N PHE A 106 -1.87 -4.72 7.41
CA PHE A 106 -0.48 -4.48 7.00
C PHE A 106 0.22 -5.78 6.64
N ILE A 107 0.95 -5.75 5.53
CA ILE A 107 1.87 -6.81 5.10
C ILE A 107 3.24 -6.17 4.88
N PHE A 108 4.26 -6.63 5.60
CA PHE A 108 5.61 -6.10 5.54
C PHE A 108 6.55 -7.09 4.84
N GLN A 109 7.64 -6.57 4.30
CA GLN A 109 8.72 -7.37 3.73
C GLN A 109 9.31 -8.37 4.74
N SER A 110 9.43 -7.99 6.02
CA SER A 110 10.01 -8.79 7.10
C SER A 110 8.98 -9.59 7.90
N PHE A 111 7.90 -10.06 7.30
CA PHE A 111 6.81 -10.87 7.88
C PHE A 111 6.24 -10.38 9.23
N ASN A 112 7.08 -9.93 10.16
CA ASN A 112 6.75 -9.42 11.50
C ASN A 112 5.84 -10.36 12.30
N LEU A 113 6.15 -11.67 12.26
CA LEU A 113 5.48 -12.67 13.07
C LEU A 113 6.10 -12.74 14.47
N LEU A 114 5.26 -12.97 15.48
CA LEU A 114 5.75 -13.22 16.82
C LEU A 114 6.28 -14.67 16.92
N PRO A 115 7.57 -14.87 17.20
CA PRO A 115 8.19 -16.20 17.14
C PRO A 115 7.71 -17.15 18.24
N THR A 116 7.13 -16.62 19.32
CA THR A 116 6.58 -17.37 20.43
C THR A 116 5.18 -17.93 20.15
N LEU A 117 4.48 -17.38 19.16
CA LEU A 117 3.14 -17.79 18.74
C LEU A 117 3.21 -18.73 17.54
N ASN A 118 2.26 -19.66 17.43
CA ASN A 118 2.09 -20.47 16.23
C ASN A 118 1.39 -19.64 15.10
N ALA A 119 1.19 -20.27 13.93
CA ALA A 119 0.58 -19.58 12.79
C ALA A 119 -0.86 -19.11 13.08
N ALA A 120 -1.69 -19.98 13.67
CA ALA A 120 -3.07 -19.62 14.03
C ALA A 120 -3.12 -18.44 15.00
N GLU A 121 -2.29 -18.46 16.04
CA GLU A 121 -2.19 -17.39 17.03
C GLU A 121 -1.68 -16.08 16.42
N ASN A 122 -0.70 -16.13 15.49
CA ASN A 122 -0.25 -14.95 14.74
C ASN A 122 -1.37 -14.37 13.87
N ILE A 123 -2.18 -15.22 13.23
CA ILE A 123 -3.31 -14.79 12.38
C ILE A 123 -4.39 -14.12 13.21
N THR A 124 -4.74 -14.67 14.39
CA THR A 124 -5.81 -14.15 15.25
C THR A 124 -5.38 -12.98 16.14
N LEU A 125 -4.08 -12.72 16.25
CA LEU A 125 -3.51 -11.70 17.12
C LEU A 125 -4.17 -10.31 17.03
N PRO A 126 -4.50 -9.75 15.84
CA PRO A 126 -5.16 -8.44 15.76
C PRO A 126 -6.55 -8.44 16.45
N MET A 127 -7.31 -9.55 16.35
CA MET A 127 -8.62 -9.68 16.99
C MET A 127 -8.47 -9.83 18.51
N ASP A 128 -7.48 -10.63 18.95
CA ASP A 128 -7.21 -10.86 20.37
C ASP A 128 -6.82 -9.54 21.08
N ILE A 129 -5.92 -8.75 20.47
CA ILE A 129 -5.55 -7.41 20.96
C ILE A 129 -6.76 -6.45 20.96
N ALA A 130 -7.66 -6.59 19.98
CA ALA A 130 -8.86 -5.78 19.89
C ALA A 130 -9.97 -6.21 20.87
N GLY A 131 -9.83 -7.35 21.56
CA GLY A 131 -10.90 -7.96 22.34
C GLY A 131 -12.11 -8.37 21.50
N ARG A 132 -11.90 -8.67 20.22
CA ARG A 132 -12.96 -9.05 19.25
C ARG A 132 -13.03 -10.57 19.10
N LYS A 133 -14.24 -11.08 18.98
CA LYS A 133 -14.41 -12.49 18.64
C LYS A 133 -13.98 -12.77 17.20
N VAL A 134 -13.27 -13.87 17.04
CA VAL A 134 -12.89 -14.38 15.69
C VAL A 134 -14.14 -14.90 14.99
N ASP A 135 -14.38 -14.40 13.79
CA ASP A 135 -15.35 -14.97 12.87
C ASP A 135 -14.73 -16.24 12.23
N ARG A 136 -15.18 -17.41 12.68
CA ARG A 136 -14.56 -18.69 12.27
C ARG A 136 -14.78 -18.97 10.78
N ASP A 137 -15.97 -18.74 10.26
CA ASP A 137 -16.28 -19.00 8.85
C ASP A 137 -15.46 -18.11 7.91
N TRP A 138 -15.17 -16.88 8.35
CA TRP A 138 -14.28 -16.00 7.63
C TRP A 138 -12.82 -16.46 7.73
N LEU A 139 -12.37 -16.80 8.93
CA LEU A 139 -11.01 -17.26 9.15
C LEU A 139 -10.70 -18.51 8.34
N ASP A 140 -11.63 -19.47 8.30
CA ASP A 140 -11.47 -20.72 7.53
C ASP A 140 -11.32 -20.41 6.04
N ARG A 141 -12.13 -19.50 5.48
CA ARG A 141 -11.96 -19.04 4.09
C ARG A 141 -10.61 -18.38 3.84
N VAL A 142 -10.16 -17.51 4.75
CA VAL A 142 -8.84 -16.86 4.63
C VAL A 142 -7.72 -17.91 4.66
N VAL A 143 -7.77 -18.86 5.58
CA VAL A 143 -6.78 -19.95 5.72
C VAL A 143 -6.75 -20.82 4.47
N GLU A 144 -7.92 -21.15 3.91
CA GLU A 144 -8.06 -21.89 2.66
C GLU A 144 -7.45 -21.11 1.49
N THR A 145 -7.81 -19.82 1.34
CA THR A 145 -7.30 -18.93 0.28
C THR A 145 -5.78 -18.87 0.26
N VAL A 146 -5.13 -18.82 1.43
CA VAL A 146 -3.65 -18.74 1.52
C VAL A 146 -2.98 -20.12 1.65
N GLY A 147 -3.73 -21.22 1.65
CA GLY A 147 -3.21 -22.59 1.66
C GLY A 147 -2.39 -22.93 2.91
N LEU A 148 -2.89 -22.60 4.10
CA LEU A 148 -2.18 -22.80 5.39
C LEU A 148 -2.81 -23.85 6.29
N GLY A 149 -3.84 -24.61 5.84
CA GLY A 149 -4.65 -25.50 6.68
C GLY A 149 -3.85 -26.50 7.54
N ASP A 150 -2.79 -27.09 6.97
CA ASP A 150 -1.92 -28.06 7.63
C ASP A 150 -0.74 -27.44 8.40
N ARG A 151 -0.63 -26.11 8.43
CA ARG A 151 0.48 -25.35 9.03
C ARG A 151 0.09 -24.48 10.23
N LEU A 152 -1.18 -24.44 10.60
CA LEU A 152 -1.69 -23.57 11.65
C LEU A 152 -1.02 -23.77 13.03
N GLY A 153 -0.63 -25.01 13.36
CA GLY A 153 0.08 -25.32 14.61
C GLY A 153 1.58 -25.03 14.61
N HIS A 154 2.18 -24.68 13.44
CA HIS A 154 3.62 -24.47 13.34
C HIS A 154 4.02 -23.07 13.82
N ARG A 155 5.19 -22.97 14.46
CA ARG A 155 5.81 -21.68 14.81
C ARG A 155 6.58 -21.09 13.62
N PRO A 156 6.85 -19.78 13.57
CA PRO A 156 7.58 -19.15 12.47
C PRO A 156 8.90 -19.83 12.12
N THR A 157 9.65 -20.31 13.11
CA THR A 157 10.92 -21.03 12.90
C THR A 157 10.77 -22.40 12.20
N GLN A 158 9.56 -22.93 12.11
CA GLN A 158 9.22 -24.19 11.45
C GLN A 158 8.61 -23.99 10.06
N LEU A 159 8.48 -22.73 9.62
CA LEU A 159 7.85 -22.34 8.37
C LEU A 159 8.91 -21.79 7.40
N SER A 160 8.77 -22.10 6.11
CA SER A 160 9.56 -21.44 5.07
C SER A 160 9.21 -19.94 4.98
N GLY A 161 10.06 -19.12 4.35
CA GLY A 161 9.80 -17.68 4.16
C GLY A 161 8.45 -17.42 3.48
N GLY A 162 8.13 -18.18 2.41
CA GLY A 162 6.83 -18.08 1.73
C GLY A 162 5.66 -18.46 2.65
N GLN A 163 5.80 -19.48 3.49
CA GLN A 163 4.76 -19.85 4.48
C GLN A 163 4.61 -18.77 5.56
N GLN A 164 5.70 -18.17 6.04
CA GLN A 164 5.65 -17.07 6.98
C GLN A 164 4.92 -15.86 6.38
N GLN A 165 5.20 -15.53 5.11
CA GLN A 165 4.50 -14.45 4.42
C GLN A 165 3.03 -14.74 4.22
N ARG A 166 2.64 -16.00 3.93
CA ARG A 166 1.23 -16.39 3.88
C ARG A 166 0.54 -16.20 5.24
N VAL A 167 1.21 -16.50 6.35
CA VAL A 167 0.70 -16.20 7.71
C VAL A 167 0.52 -14.69 7.89
N ALA A 168 1.45 -13.85 7.41
CA ALA A 168 1.32 -12.39 7.48
C ALA A 168 0.15 -11.87 6.63
N VAL A 169 -0.06 -12.44 5.43
CA VAL A 169 -1.23 -12.14 4.58
C VAL A 169 -2.53 -12.55 5.27
N ALA A 170 -2.60 -13.78 5.80
CA ALA A 170 -3.77 -14.25 6.54
C ALA A 170 -4.08 -13.37 7.75
N ARG A 171 -3.06 -12.95 8.50
CA ARG A 171 -3.19 -12.02 9.63
C ARG A 171 -3.79 -10.68 9.19
N ALA A 172 -3.33 -10.14 8.06
CA ALA A 172 -3.86 -8.88 7.54
C ALA A 172 -5.33 -8.99 7.12
N LEU A 173 -5.75 -10.13 6.54
CA LEU A 173 -7.11 -10.40 6.09
C LEU A 173 -8.07 -10.74 7.25
N ALA A 174 -7.57 -11.38 8.31
CA ALA A 174 -8.40 -11.97 9.37
C ALA A 174 -9.30 -10.96 10.07
N ALA A 175 -8.87 -9.71 10.23
CA ALA A 175 -9.64 -8.64 10.84
C ALA A 175 -10.72 -8.03 9.93
N ARG A 176 -10.85 -8.46 8.67
CA ARG A 176 -11.72 -7.86 7.63
C ARG A 176 -11.48 -6.35 7.48
N PRO A 177 -10.27 -5.91 7.18
CA PRO A 177 -9.98 -4.50 7.03
C PRO A 177 -10.67 -3.91 5.78
N GLU A 178 -10.89 -2.58 5.77
CA GLU A 178 -11.35 -1.88 4.56
C GLU A 178 -10.26 -1.81 3.48
N ILE A 179 -8.99 -1.80 3.91
CA ILE A 179 -7.83 -1.70 3.02
C ILE A 179 -6.62 -2.40 3.63
N ILE A 180 -5.82 -3.04 2.78
CA ILE A 180 -4.53 -3.64 3.14
C ILE A 180 -3.41 -2.86 2.45
N PHE A 181 -2.40 -2.49 3.22
CA PHE A 181 -1.15 -1.90 2.73
C PHE A 181 -0.02 -2.92 2.78
N GLY A 182 0.66 -3.14 1.65
CA GLY A 182 1.81 -4.01 1.51
C GLY A 182 3.07 -3.23 1.17
N ASP A 183 4.10 -3.28 2.01
CA ASP A 183 5.41 -2.68 1.74
C ASP A 183 6.36 -3.78 1.30
N GLU A 184 6.60 -3.86 -0.01
CA GLU A 184 7.43 -4.88 -0.67
C GLU A 184 7.14 -6.31 -0.18
N PRO A 185 5.89 -6.81 -0.23
CA PRO A 185 5.47 -8.04 0.44
C PRO A 185 6.18 -9.30 -0.09
N THR A 186 6.89 -9.22 -1.20
CA THR A 186 7.65 -10.33 -1.81
C THR A 186 9.16 -10.11 -1.82
N GLY A 187 9.64 -8.98 -1.30
CA GLY A 187 11.06 -8.59 -1.40
C GLY A 187 12.06 -9.54 -0.73
N ASN A 188 11.63 -10.36 0.22
CA ASN A 188 12.48 -11.35 0.91
C ASN A 188 12.20 -12.80 0.46
N LEU A 189 11.47 -13.00 -0.66
CA LEU A 189 11.09 -14.32 -1.15
C LEU A 189 11.80 -14.65 -2.46
N ASP A 190 12.00 -15.94 -2.71
CA ASP A 190 12.35 -16.40 -4.05
C ASP A 190 11.18 -16.18 -5.02
N SER A 191 11.47 -16.22 -6.33
CA SER A 191 10.48 -15.91 -7.37
C SER A 191 9.24 -16.79 -7.31
N ARG A 192 9.36 -18.07 -6.93
CA ARG A 192 8.23 -18.99 -6.84
C ARG A 192 7.33 -18.63 -5.64
N ALA A 193 7.93 -18.49 -4.45
CA ALA A 193 7.19 -18.13 -3.25
C ALA A 193 6.57 -16.72 -3.39
N GLY A 194 7.27 -15.80 -4.05
CA GLY A 194 6.75 -14.47 -4.38
C GLY A 194 5.50 -14.53 -5.26
N ALA A 195 5.56 -15.30 -6.36
CA ALA A 195 4.41 -15.48 -7.26
C ALA A 195 3.20 -16.12 -6.54
N GLU A 196 3.42 -17.12 -5.66
CA GLU A 196 2.36 -17.71 -4.85
C GLU A 196 1.70 -16.66 -3.93
N VAL A 197 2.49 -15.84 -3.23
CA VAL A 197 1.96 -14.78 -2.35
C VAL A 197 1.17 -13.73 -3.15
N LEU A 198 1.69 -13.29 -4.30
CA LEU A 198 0.98 -12.36 -5.18
C LEU A 198 -0.33 -12.95 -5.71
N GLY A 199 -0.34 -14.24 -6.05
CA GLY A 199 -1.55 -14.98 -6.41
C GLY A 199 -2.60 -14.93 -5.30
N PHE A 200 -2.22 -15.15 -4.03
CA PHE A 200 -3.15 -15.05 -2.89
C PHE A 200 -3.66 -13.62 -2.68
N LEU A 201 -2.82 -12.59 -2.86
CA LEU A 201 -3.28 -11.20 -2.81
C LEU A 201 -4.28 -10.92 -3.93
N ARG A 202 -4.04 -11.39 -5.16
CA ARG A 202 -4.97 -11.23 -6.27
C ARG A 202 -6.31 -11.93 -5.99
N THR A 203 -6.28 -13.20 -5.58
CA THR A 203 -7.47 -13.96 -5.18
C THR A 203 -8.25 -13.25 -4.07
N SER A 204 -7.56 -12.63 -3.09
CA SER A 204 -8.22 -11.87 -2.03
C SER A 204 -9.01 -10.67 -2.55
N VAL A 205 -8.54 -10.04 -3.62
CA VAL A 205 -9.28 -8.95 -4.28
C VAL A 205 -10.46 -9.50 -5.07
N ASP A 206 -10.24 -10.55 -5.88
CA ASP A 206 -11.23 -11.07 -6.81
C ASP A 206 -12.38 -11.80 -6.10
N GLU A 207 -12.09 -12.61 -5.07
CA GLU A 207 -13.06 -13.46 -4.41
C GLU A 207 -13.58 -12.89 -3.08
N LEU A 208 -12.73 -12.14 -2.35
CA LEU A 208 -13.10 -11.58 -1.06
C LEU A 208 -13.45 -10.08 -1.14
N GLY A 209 -13.29 -9.43 -2.31
CA GLY A 209 -13.55 -8.01 -2.51
C GLY A 209 -12.59 -7.09 -1.74
N GLN A 210 -11.39 -7.60 -1.39
CA GLN A 210 -10.43 -6.85 -0.60
C GLN A 210 -9.82 -5.70 -1.40
N THR A 211 -9.56 -4.57 -0.76
CA THR A 211 -8.78 -3.46 -1.35
C THR A 211 -7.32 -3.60 -0.93
N ILE A 212 -6.39 -3.55 -1.90
CA ILE A 212 -4.96 -3.68 -1.63
C ILE A 212 -4.19 -2.53 -2.27
N VAL A 213 -3.27 -1.95 -1.50
CA VAL A 213 -2.21 -1.04 -1.99
C VAL A 213 -0.87 -1.69 -1.71
N MET A 214 -0.06 -1.85 -2.75
CA MET A 214 1.27 -2.47 -2.64
C MET A 214 2.35 -1.52 -3.15
N VAL A 215 3.35 -1.25 -2.34
CA VAL A 215 4.60 -0.64 -2.78
C VAL A 215 5.51 -1.75 -3.28
N THR A 216 6.03 -1.59 -4.48
CA THR A 216 7.01 -2.52 -5.06
C THR A 216 7.91 -1.83 -6.08
N HIS A 217 9.09 -2.37 -6.29
CA HIS A 217 9.99 -2.01 -7.40
C HIS A 217 10.07 -3.11 -8.47
N ASP A 218 9.36 -4.24 -8.27
CA ASP A 218 9.36 -5.38 -9.17
C ASP A 218 8.20 -5.26 -10.20
N PRO A 219 8.50 -5.18 -11.52
CA PRO A 219 7.50 -5.13 -12.57
C PRO A 219 6.57 -6.35 -12.59
N VAL A 220 7.08 -7.53 -12.22
CA VAL A 220 6.27 -8.75 -12.15
C VAL A 220 5.25 -8.64 -11.02
N ALA A 221 5.67 -8.18 -9.84
CA ALA A 221 4.75 -7.96 -8.72
C ALA A 221 3.68 -6.91 -9.08
N ALA A 222 4.06 -5.82 -9.74
CA ALA A 222 3.12 -4.77 -10.14
C ALA A 222 2.09 -5.26 -11.19
N SER A 223 2.42 -6.25 -12.01
CA SER A 223 1.50 -6.80 -13.02
C SER A 223 0.30 -7.55 -12.43
N TYR A 224 0.32 -7.90 -11.14
CA TYR A 224 -0.84 -8.46 -10.43
C TYR A 224 -1.88 -7.41 -10.05
N ALA A 225 -1.55 -6.11 -10.14
CA ALA A 225 -2.45 -5.04 -9.80
C ALA A 225 -3.44 -4.71 -10.93
N ASP A 226 -4.57 -4.08 -10.59
CA ASP A 226 -5.48 -3.50 -11.57
C ASP A 226 -4.93 -2.18 -12.13
N ARG A 227 -4.08 -1.49 -11.32
CA ARG A 227 -3.55 -0.17 -11.61
C ARG A 227 -2.17 0.03 -10.99
N VAL A 228 -1.28 0.69 -11.72
CA VAL A 228 0.03 1.16 -11.20
C VAL A 228 0.04 2.67 -11.15
N LEU A 229 0.44 3.24 -10.01
CA LEU A 229 0.77 4.64 -9.83
C LEU A 229 2.29 4.80 -9.84
N TYR A 230 2.80 5.68 -10.69
CA TYR A 230 4.23 5.97 -10.76
C TYR A 230 4.56 7.24 -9.99
N LEU A 231 5.43 7.11 -9.00
CA LEU A 231 5.86 8.20 -8.14
C LEU A 231 7.32 8.58 -8.47
N ALA A 232 7.55 9.87 -8.74
CA ALA A 232 8.88 10.46 -8.90
C ALA A 232 8.91 11.81 -8.18
N ASP A 233 10.00 12.11 -7.48
CA ASP A 233 10.23 13.38 -6.77
C ASP A 233 9.05 13.82 -5.90
N GLY A 234 8.44 12.86 -5.20
CA GLY A 234 7.32 13.11 -4.30
C GLY A 234 5.98 13.40 -4.99
N ARG A 235 5.86 13.20 -6.32
CA ARG A 235 4.64 13.43 -7.10
C ARG A 235 4.20 12.19 -7.85
N ILE A 236 2.89 12.00 -8.04
CA ILE A 236 2.39 11.02 -9.00
C ILE A 236 2.59 11.63 -10.40
N VAL A 237 3.45 10.99 -11.18
CA VAL A 237 3.83 11.47 -12.52
C VAL A 237 3.11 10.73 -13.63
N ASP A 238 2.58 9.53 -13.34
CA ASP A 238 1.89 8.72 -14.33
C ASP A 238 1.02 7.64 -13.67
N GLU A 239 0.10 7.09 -14.46
CA GLU A 239 -0.80 6.02 -14.07
C GLU A 239 -0.98 5.02 -15.21
N MET A 240 -1.01 3.73 -14.90
CA MET A 240 -1.24 2.65 -15.86
C MET A 240 -2.34 1.73 -15.37
N ALA A 241 -3.39 1.56 -16.16
CA ALA A 241 -4.42 0.56 -15.94
C ALA A 241 -4.05 -0.77 -16.60
N SER A 242 -4.49 -1.89 -16.00
CA SER A 242 -4.28 -3.26 -16.50
C SER A 242 -2.81 -3.53 -16.90
N PRO A 243 -1.86 -3.37 -15.95
CA PRO A 243 -0.43 -3.48 -16.22
C PRO A 243 -0.04 -4.91 -16.62
N THR A 244 0.96 -5.03 -17.50
CA THR A 244 1.73 -6.26 -17.72
C THR A 244 3.17 -6.04 -17.27
N ALA A 245 3.91 -7.10 -16.95
CA ALA A 245 5.31 -6.96 -16.53
C ALA A 245 6.14 -6.21 -17.57
N GLU A 246 5.88 -6.46 -18.87
CA GLU A 246 6.56 -5.79 -19.99
C GLU A 246 6.22 -4.29 -20.03
N SER A 247 4.93 -3.93 -19.99
CA SER A 247 4.49 -2.52 -20.02
C SER A 247 5.01 -1.73 -18.83
N VAL A 248 5.05 -2.35 -17.66
CA VAL A 248 5.61 -1.74 -16.45
C VAL A 248 7.12 -1.52 -16.58
N LEU A 249 7.86 -2.53 -17.07
CA LEU A 249 9.30 -2.44 -17.29
C LEU A 249 9.64 -1.33 -18.30
N GLU A 250 8.95 -1.29 -19.44
CA GLU A 250 9.13 -0.23 -20.43
C GLU A 250 8.90 1.17 -19.85
N ARG A 251 7.88 1.32 -19.00
CA ARG A 251 7.58 2.59 -18.37
C ARG A 251 8.67 3.00 -17.38
N MET A 252 9.16 2.06 -16.56
CA MET A 252 10.25 2.32 -15.62
C MET A 252 11.54 2.74 -16.32
N LEU A 253 11.88 2.12 -17.47
CA LEU A 253 13.07 2.49 -18.25
C LEU A 253 13.00 3.92 -18.78
N ARG A 254 11.82 4.43 -19.13
CA ARG A 254 11.63 5.84 -19.57
C ARG A 254 11.94 6.81 -18.42
N PHE A 255 11.49 6.55 -17.21
CA PHE A 255 11.81 7.40 -16.05
C PHE A 255 13.30 7.37 -15.69
N SER A 256 13.97 6.22 -15.83
CA SER A 256 15.43 6.12 -15.59
C SER A 256 16.28 6.76 -16.71
N GLY A 257 15.76 6.85 -17.93
CA GLY A 257 16.47 7.43 -19.09
C GLY A 257 16.46 8.97 -19.16
N ASP A 258 15.46 9.62 -18.55
CA ASP A 258 15.39 11.08 -18.49
C ASP A 258 16.38 11.69 -17.49
N ASP A 259 16.71 10.99 -16.39
CA ASP A 259 17.72 11.42 -15.41
C ASP A 259 19.14 11.47 -16.02
N SER A 260 19.42 10.66 -17.07
CA SER A 260 20.74 10.64 -17.72
C SER A 260 21.00 11.83 -18.65
N ARG A 261 19.98 12.61 -19.02
CA ARG A 261 20.12 13.78 -19.89
C ARG A 261 20.46 15.07 -19.18
N THR A 262 20.28 15.14 -17.86
CA THR A 262 20.55 16.33 -17.04
C THR A 262 21.99 16.42 -16.49
N VAL A 263 22.83 15.40 -16.64
CA VAL A 263 24.22 15.36 -16.11
C VAL A 263 25.27 15.63 -17.21
N GLY A 264 24.90 16.01 -18.41
CA GLY A 264 25.80 16.14 -19.57
C GLY A 264 26.03 17.54 -20.10
N SER A 265 26.51 18.52 -19.30
CA SER A 265 27.20 19.69 -19.84
C SER A 265 28.17 20.34 -18.84
N PHE A 266 29.21 19.61 -18.47
CA PHE A 266 30.42 20.26 -17.97
C PHE A 266 31.28 20.57 -19.19
N ASP A 267 31.16 21.80 -19.72
CA ASP A 267 31.98 22.34 -20.79
C ASP A 267 33.42 22.56 -20.25
N GLY A 268 34.28 21.63 -20.61
CA GLY A 268 35.71 21.71 -20.35
C GLY A 268 36.38 22.72 -21.26
N ARG A 269 36.41 24.01 -20.91
CA ARG A 269 37.35 24.96 -21.51
C ARG A 269 38.49 25.23 -20.56
N GLY A 270 39.58 24.52 -20.83
CA GLY A 270 40.87 24.82 -20.26
C GLY A 270 41.32 26.23 -20.64
N ARG A 271 41.95 26.90 -19.70
CA ARG A 271 42.86 28.00 -19.98
C ARG A 271 44.27 27.56 -19.58
N THR A 272 45.05 27.36 -20.63
CA THR A 272 46.54 27.43 -20.56
C THR A 272 46.94 28.90 -20.48
N SER A 273 47.68 29.28 -19.50
CA SER A 273 48.80 30.22 -19.50
C SER A 273 49.53 30.15 -18.16
#